data_727f326998e1feb2d8d7150f658f4c8b
#
_entry.id   727f326998e1feb2d8d7150f658f4c8b
#
_cell.length_a   1.000
_cell.length_b   1.000
_cell.length_c   1.000
_cell.angle_alpha   90.00
_cell.angle_beta   90.00
_cell.angle_gamma   90.00
#
_symmetry.space_group_name_H-M   'P 1'
#
loop_
_entity.id
_entity.type
_entity.pdbx_description
1 polymer ?
#
loop_
_entity_poly.entity_id
_entity_poly.type
_entity_poly.pdbx_seq_one_letter_code
_entity_poly.pdbx_strand_id
1 'polypeptide(L)'
;LVFSADPSRRERLLRFSKWIEGNSGLTGAFRIVVGQGIRKRIEADQEQEALQDEIDALELDVHARAVLAPDGMQALPIIVQAFGIGKLRSNLVLFGWPESTEPERNATYVGAVREVARLGVSVVSISTDDVRWERFLASDPRERRIDVWWEDNDSGRLALLAAYLCTRDEQWRHATIRMLTLANGDPVVTKAELQDILDEARIDADIKVVAVPTHDAIIRAVADASLVLAPMHLRRSTIVDPLDGDMIDLAAKMPMIAAFHAGSPIVLDTDPSIGFAAQLADAEHAVDEAKERITKLEAHLEGSHAESESLAIDATDAAAIADIEERLERIHRRNLSARARVERTEAEARDLLARQ
;
A
#
# COMPACT_ATOMS: atom_id res chain seq x y z
N LEU A 1 -3.51 -5.39 1.31
CA LEU A 1 -3.87 -6.81 1.39
C LEU A 1 -3.43 -7.36 2.74
N VAL A 2 -4.26 -8.18 3.37
CA VAL A 2 -3.99 -8.82 4.66
C VAL A 2 -3.77 -10.32 4.44
N PHE A 3 -2.63 -10.82 4.90
CA PHE A 3 -2.32 -12.24 4.88
C PHE A 3 -2.23 -12.77 6.32
N SER A 4 -3.16 -13.66 6.68
CA SER A 4 -3.20 -14.32 7.98
C SER A 4 -3.20 -15.83 7.82
N ALA A 5 -2.12 -16.47 8.25
CA ALA A 5 -2.03 -17.92 8.31
C ALA A 5 -2.70 -18.50 9.58
N ASP A 6 -2.72 -17.72 10.66
CA ASP A 6 -3.23 -18.14 11.97
C ASP A 6 -4.61 -17.51 12.24
N PRO A 7 -5.67 -18.32 12.34
CA PRO A 7 -7.01 -17.82 12.65
C PRO A 7 -7.10 -17.06 13.99
N SER A 8 -6.36 -17.49 15.01
CA SER A 8 -6.40 -16.88 16.34
C SER A 8 -5.95 -15.41 16.38
N ARG A 9 -5.18 -14.99 15.37
CA ARG A 9 -4.63 -13.63 15.26
C ARG A 9 -5.30 -12.80 14.17
N ARG A 10 -6.17 -13.43 13.40
CA ARG A 10 -6.76 -12.81 12.21
C ARG A 10 -7.57 -11.58 12.56
N GLU A 11 -8.39 -11.64 13.61
CA GLU A 11 -9.15 -10.48 14.09
C GLU A 11 -8.26 -9.25 14.31
N ARG A 12 -7.11 -9.43 14.95
CA ARG A 12 -6.17 -8.33 15.24
C ARG A 12 -5.59 -7.70 13.99
N LEU A 13 -5.22 -8.54 13.03
CA LEU A 13 -4.73 -8.10 11.73
C LEU A 13 -5.82 -7.34 10.96
N LEU A 14 -7.04 -7.86 10.94
CA LEU A 14 -8.17 -7.24 10.27
C LEU A 14 -8.52 -5.88 10.92
N ARG A 15 -8.60 -5.81 12.23
CA ARG A 15 -8.85 -4.54 12.95
C ARG A 15 -7.72 -3.54 12.69
N PHE A 16 -6.46 -3.98 12.79
CA PHE A 16 -5.33 -3.11 12.49
C PHE A 16 -5.35 -2.60 11.04
N SER A 17 -5.71 -3.44 10.08
CA SER A 17 -5.83 -3.01 8.68
C SER A 17 -6.88 -1.91 8.51
N LYS A 18 -8.00 -1.97 9.24
CA LYS A 18 -9.03 -0.92 9.24
C LYS A 18 -8.53 0.38 9.87
N TRP A 19 -7.77 0.30 10.96
CA TRP A 19 -7.20 1.50 11.59
C TRP A 19 -6.29 2.28 10.63
N ILE A 20 -5.42 1.59 9.89
CA ILE A 20 -4.49 2.23 8.95
C ILE A 20 -5.09 2.56 7.58
N GLU A 21 -6.28 2.06 7.27
CA GLU A 21 -6.99 2.37 6.03
C GLU A 21 -7.62 3.77 6.06
N GLY A 22 -7.97 4.28 7.23
CA GLY A 22 -8.53 5.62 7.42
C GLY A 22 -9.90 5.83 6.77
N ASN A 23 -10.71 4.79 6.62
CA ASN A 23 -12.07 4.79 6.04
C ASN A 23 -12.14 5.23 4.56
N SER A 24 -11.06 5.11 3.79
CA SER A 24 -11.01 5.53 2.39
C SER A 24 -10.38 4.50 1.45
N GLY A 25 -9.92 3.37 1.98
CA GLY A 25 -9.25 2.33 1.23
C GLY A 25 -10.14 1.13 0.89
N LEU A 26 -9.55 0.16 0.23
CA LEU A 26 -10.13 -1.15 -0.03
C LEU A 26 -9.24 -2.23 0.58
N THR A 27 -9.77 -2.98 1.53
CA THR A 27 -9.04 -4.05 2.20
C THR A 27 -9.49 -5.43 1.74
N GLY A 28 -8.53 -6.26 1.34
CA GLY A 28 -8.75 -7.67 1.03
C GLY A 28 -8.01 -8.58 2.00
N ALA A 29 -8.71 -9.54 2.60
CA ALA A 29 -8.15 -10.59 3.45
C ALA A 29 -7.92 -11.85 2.63
N PHE A 30 -6.67 -12.35 2.64
CA PHE A 30 -6.27 -13.49 1.82
C PHE A 30 -5.90 -14.69 2.65
N ARG A 31 -6.44 -15.85 2.25
CA ARG A 31 -6.01 -17.15 2.71
C ARG A 31 -5.41 -17.95 1.56
N ILE A 32 -4.25 -18.52 1.75
CA ILE A 32 -3.62 -19.40 0.77
C ILE A 32 -3.86 -20.84 1.20
N VAL A 33 -4.60 -21.59 0.38
CA VAL A 33 -4.81 -23.02 0.54
C VAL A 33 -3.76 -23.74 -0.30
N VAL A 34 -2.87 -24.45 0.38
CA VAL A 34 -1.77 -25.16 -0.30
C VAL A 34 -2.25 -26.51 -0.79
N GLY A 35 -2.06 -26.77 -2.08
CA GLY A 35 -2.40 -28.04 -2.71
C GLY A 35 -2.83 -27.92 -4.15
N GLN A 36 -3.36 -29.02 -4.70
CA GLN A 36 -3.82 -29.12 -6.08
C GLN A 36 -5.05 -30.05 -6.18
N GLY A 37 -5.80 -29.90 -7.26
CA GLY A 37 -6.94 -30.75 -7.60
C GLY A 37 -8.28 -30.31 -7.00
N ILE A 38 -9.34 -31.01 -7.41
CA ILE A 38 -10.74 -30.61 -7.17
C ILE A 38 -11.09 -30.54 -5.67
N ARG A 39 -10.56 -31.45 -4.86
CA ARG A 39 -10.82 -31.47 -3.41
C ARG A 39 -10.27 -30.22 -2.72
N LYS A 40 -9.06 -29.81 -3.10
CA LYS A 40 -8.43 -28.59 -2.55
C LYS A 40 -9.11 -27.32 -3.05
N ARG A 41 -9.72 -27.37 -4.23
CA ARG A 41 -10.54 -26.27 -4.72
C ARG A 41 -11.81 -26.10 -3.88
N ILE A 42 -12.51 -27.19 -3.59
CA ILE A 42 -13.70 -27.18 -2.71
C ILE A 42 -13.31 -26.66 -1.31
N GLU A 43 -12.17 -27.12 -0.78
CA GLU A 43 -11.64 -26.62 0.50
C GLU A 43 -11.37 -25.11 0.45
N ALA A 44 -10.80 -24.61 -0.65
CA ALA A 44 -10.56 -23.16 -0.80
C ALA A 44 -11.86 -22.35 -0.85
N ASP A 45 -12.90 -22.87 -1.54
CA ASP A 45 -14.20 -22.23 -1.58
C ASP A 45 -14.84 -22.18 -0.16
N GLN A 46 -14.76 -23.27 0.60
CA GLN A 46 -15.23 -23.34 2.00
C GLN A 46 -14.45 -22.40 2.93
N GLU A 47 -13.12 -22.33 2.78
CA GLU A 47 -12.26 -21.42 3.54
C GLU A 47 -12.54 -19.94 3.23
N GLN A 48 -12.93 -19.63 2.00
CA GLN A 48 -13.34 -18.28 1.63
C GLN A 48 -14.67 -17.91 2.30
N GLU A 49 -15.66 -18.79 2.28
CA GLU A 49 -16.94 -18.58 2.94
C GLU A 49 -16.73 -18.40 4.46
N ALA A 50 -15.98 -19.30 5.10
CA ALA A 50 -15.67 -19.22 6.52
C ALA A 50 -14.93 -17.91 6.90
N LEU A 51 -14.01 -17.47 6.04
CA LEU A 51 -13.29 -16.20 6.24
C LEU A 51 -14.23 -15.00 6.10
N GLN A 52 -15.17 -15.03 5.16
CA GLN A 52 -16.15 -13.96 4.99
C GLN A 52 -17.12 -13.91 6.19
N ASP A 53 -17.63 -15.06 6.64
CA ASP A 53 -18.49 -15.14 7.83
C ASP A 53 -17.80 -14.59 9.08
N GLU A 54 -16.50 -14.87 9.26
CA GLU A 54 -15.68 -14.33 10.35
C GLU A 54 -15.56 -12.80 10.26
N ILE A 55 -15.32 -12.27 9.05
CA ILE A 55 -15.21 -10.83 8.80
C ILE A 55 -16.55 -10.12 9.06
N ASP A 56 -17.64 -10.71 8.58
CA ASP A 56 -19.00 -10.17 8.77
C ASP A 56 -19.38 -10.16 10.24
N ALA A 57 -19.01 -11.19 11.01
CA ALA A 57 -19.21 -11.24 12.46
C ALA A 57 -18.42 -10.15 13.23
N LEU A 58 -17.33 -9.66 12.67
CA LEU A 58 -16.53 -8.56 13.22
C LEU A 58 -17.04 -7.18 12.77
N GLU A 59 -18.08 -7.14 11.92
CA GLU A 59 -18.64 -5.91 11.33
C GLU A 59 -17.59 -5.07 10.58
N LEU A 60 -16.64 -5.73 9.89
CA LEU A 60 -15.57 -5.09 9.16
C LEU A 60 -15.88 -5.07 7.65
N ASP A 61 -15.67 -3.92 7.01
CA ASP A 61 -15.75 -3.80 5.55
C ASP A 61 -14.42 -4.27 4.93
N VAL A 62 -14.28 -5.60 4.81
CA VAL A 62 -13.12 -6.30 4.28
C VAL A 62 -13.59 -7.45 3.39
N HIS A 63 -12.94 -7.64 2.27
CA HIS A 63 -13.31 -8.69 1.32
C HIS A 63 -12.45 -9.94 1.48
N ALA A 64 -13.09 -11.09 1.72
CA ALA A 64 -12.42 -12.37 1.83
C ALA A 64 -12.04 -12.95 0.48
N ARG A 65 -10.84 -13.53 0.39
CA ARG A 65 -10.41 -14.30 -0.77
C ARG A 65 -9.56 -15.49 -0.36
N ALA A 66 -9.95 -16.70 -0.75
CA ALA A 66 -9.07 -17.87 -0.68
C ALA A 66 -8.45 -18.16 -2.05
N VAL A 67 -7.15 -18.44 -2.05
CA VAL A 67 -6.39 -18.74 -3.27
C VAL A 67 -5.77 -20.11 -3.13
N LEU A 68 -6.10 -21.00 -4.08
CA LEU A 68 -5.47 -22.31 -4.18
C LEU A 68 -4.13 -22.19 -4.90
N ALA A 69 -3.05 -22.62 -4.26
CA ALA A 69 -1.72 -22.59 -4.83
C ALA A 69 -0.92 -23.85 -4.47
N PRO A 70 -0.01 -24.30 -5.36
CA PRO A 70 0.88 -25.44 -5.06
C PRO A 70 1.84 -25.16 -3.90
N ASP A 71 2.27 -23.90 -3.76
CA ASP A 71 3.19 -23.42 -2.75
C ASP A 71 2.75 -22.02 -2.26
N GLY A 72 2.65 -21.87 -0.94
CA GLY A 72 2.16 -20.64 -0.33
C GLY A 72 3.11 -19.46 -0.52
N MET A 73 4.42 -19.71 -0.48
CA MET A 73 5.43 -18.65 -0.60
C MET A 73 5.53 -18.12 -2.02
N GLN A 74 5.44 -19.00 -3.02
CA GLN A 74 5.43 -18.61 -4.43
C GLN A 74 4.13 -17.91 -4.82
N ALA A 75 3.03 -18.20 -4.14
CA ALA A 75 1.74 -17.58 -4.41
C ALA A 75 1.69 -16.10 -3.99
N LEU A 76 2.36 -15.70 -2.91
CA LEU A 76 2.32 -14.35 -2.37
C LEU A 76 2.63 -13.26 -3.40
N PRO A 77 3.77 -13.25 -4.09
CA PRO A 77 4.08 -12.21 -5.06
C PRO A 77 3.14 -12.22 -6.26
N ILE A 78 2.61 -13.39 -6.63
CA ILE A 78 1.63 -13.53 -7.72
C ILE A 78 0.31 -12.88 -7.31
N ILE A 79 -0.18 -13.16 -6.10
CA ILE A 79 -1.42 -12.57 -5.58
C ILE A 79 -1.28 -11.05 -5.52
N VAL A 80 -0.18 -10.54 -4.96
CA VAL A 80 0.07 -9.09 -4.82
C VAL A 80 0.09 -8.39 -6.18
N GLN A 81 0.68 -9.00 -7.21
CA GLN A 81 0.72 -8.44 -8.56
C GLN A 81 -0.62 -8.56 -9.29
N ALA A 82 -1.34 -9.66 -9.08
CA ALA A 82 -2.60 -9.94 -9.78
C ALA A 82 -3.80 -9.23 -9.15
N PHE A 83 -3.70 -8.84 -7.87
CA PHE A 83 -4.79 -8.18 -7.18
C PHE A 83 -4.86 -6.70 -7.57
N GLY A 84 -5.92 -6.37 -8.27
CA GLY A 84 -6.21 -5.02 -8.70
C GLY A 84 -7.15 -4.99 -9.90
N ILE A 85 -7.76 -3.84 -10.14
CA ILE A 85 -8.63 -3.60 -11.30
C ILE A 85 -8.19 -2.30 -11.96
N GLY A 86 -7.72 -2.39 -13.18
CA GLY A 86 -7.26 -1.22 -13.93
C GLY A 86 -6.05 -0.54 -13.29
N LYS A 87 -6.21 0.69 -12.81
CA LYS A 87 -5.16 1.45 -12.10
C LYS A 87 -5.10 1.16 -10.61
N LEU A 88 -6.15 0.56 -10.03
CA LEU A 88 -6.15 0.15 -8.63
C LEU A 88 -5.22 -1.05 -8.45
N ARG A 89 -4.13 -0.85 -7.74
CA ARG A 89 -3.16 -1.88 -7.38
C ARG A 89 -3.00 -1.91 -5.87
N SER A 90 -2.58 -3.06 -5.35
CA SER A 90 -2.18 -3.15 -3.96
C SER A 90 -1.00 -2.19 -3.70
N ASN A 91 -1.14 -1.31 -2.74
CA ASN A 91 -0.10 -0.40 -2.29
C ASN A 91 0.53 -0.82 -0.96
N LEU A 92 -0.17 -1.68 -0.18
CA LEU A 92 0.29 -2.13 1.11
C LEU A 92 -0.10 -3.59 1.35
N VAL A 93 0.83 -4.36 1.91
CA VAL A 93 0.62 -5.74 2.37
C VAL A 93 0.87 -5.82 3.86
N LEU A 94 -0.10 -6.36 4.59
CA LEU A 94 -0.04 -6.57 6.03
C LEU A 94 0.17 -8.04 6.36
N PHE A 95 1.19 -8.31 7.16
CA PHE A 95 1.50 -9.62 7.72
C PHE A 95 1.38 -9.63 9.25
N GLY A 96 1.02 -10.80 9.81
CA GLY A 96 1.26 -11.06 11.22
C GLY A 96 2.75 -11.35 11.46
N TRP A 97 3.26 -10.88 12.59
CA TRP A 97 4.65 -11.13 12.99
C TRP A 97 4.87 -12.62 13.33
N PRO A 98 6.00 -13.23 12.99
CA PRO A 98 6.28 -14.60 13.39
C PRO A 98 6.51 -14.68 14.90
N GLU A 99 5.80 -15.57 15.57
CA GLU A 99 6.04 -15.88 16.98
C GLU A 99 6.94 -17.11 17.16
N SER A 100 7.56 -17.54 16.08
CA SER A 100 8.40 -18.73 16.11
C SER A 100 9.78 -18.37 16.62
N THR A 101 10.26 -19.17 17.58
CA THR A 101 11.67 -19.18 17.95
C THR A 101 12.53 -20.03 17.00
N GLU A 102 11.90 -20.64 15.96
CA GLU A 102 12.58 -21.47 14.99
C GLU A 102 13.22 -20.59 13.89
N PRO A 103 14.56 -20.61 13.74
CA PRO A 103 15.26 -19.76 12.77
C PRO A 103 14.80 -19.98 11.31
N GLU A 104 14.42 -21.20 10.95
CA GLU A 104 13.96 -21.56 9.61
C GLU A 104 12.63 -20.89 9.26
N ARG A 105 11.70 -20.83 10.21
CA ARG A 105 10.42 -20.13 10.02
C ARG A 105 10.61 -18.63 9.89
N ASN A 106 11.48 -18.07 10.71
CA ASN A 106 11.83 -16.65 10.63
C ASN A 106 12.49 -16.32 9.28
N ALA A 107 13.41 -17.16 8.80
CA ALA A 107 14.03 -16.96 7.49
C ALA A 107 13.01 -17.05 6.34
N THR A 108 12.06 -17.98 6.41
CA THR A 108 10.96 -18.10 5.44
C THR A 108 10.09 -16.86 5.44
N TYR A 109 9.73 -16.36 6.62
CA TYR A 109 8.96 -15.12 6.77
C TYR A 109 9.70 -13.90 6.19
N VAL A 110 10.96 -13.71 6.55
CA VAL A 110 11.81 -12.63 6.00
C VAL A 110 11.89 -12.72 4.48
N GLY A 111 12.00 -13.95 3.95
CA GLY A 111 11.95 -14.21 2.50
C GLY A 111 10.66 -13.69 1.86
N ALA A 112 9.51 -14.01 2.46
CA ALA A 112 8.20 -13.57 1.98
C ALA A 112 8.07 -12.04 1.95
N VAL A 113 8.40 -11.41 3.07
CA VAL A 113 8.36 -9.94 3.22
C VAL A 113 9.23 -9.27 2.14
N ARG A 114 10.43 -9.79 1.91
CA ARG A 114 11.35 -9.25 0.90
C ARG A 114 10.86 -9.43 -0.54
N GLU A 115 10.29 -10.57 -0.85
CA GLU A 115 9.73 -10.80 -2.20
C GLU A 115 8.58 -9.84 -2.49
N VAL A 116 7.72 -9.57 -1.50
CA VAL A 116 6.65 -8.58 -1.64
C VAL A 116 7.22 -7.15 -1.75
N ALA A 117 8.17 -6.78 -0.91
CA ALA A 117 8.80 -5.45 -0.95
C ALA A 117 9.49 -5.16 -2.29
N ARG A 118 10.09 -6.17 -2.94
CA ARG A 118 10.70 -6.04 -4.28
C ARG A 118 9.72 -5.67 -5.38
N LEU A 119 8.42 -5.86 -5.15
CA LEU A 119 7.37 -5.41 -6.07
C LEU A 119 7.05 -3.91 -5.97
N GLY A 120 7.75 -3.17 -5.11
CA GLY A 120 7.49 -1.76 -4.85
C GLY A 120 6.22 -1.52 -4.03
N VAL A 121 5.77 -2.54 -3.30
CA VAL A 121 4.60 -2.46 -2.42
C VAL A 121 5.07 -2.29 -0.98
N SER A 122 4.43 -1.40 -0.23
CA SER A 122 4.74 -1.20 1.17
C SER A 122 4.36 -2.44 1.98
N VAL A 123 5.19 -2.78 2.96
CA VAL A 123 4.95 -3.94 3.83
C VAL A 123 4.84 -3.50 5.26
N VAL A 124 3.84 -4.01 5.95
CA VAL A 124 3.64 -3.81 7.38
C VAL A 124 3.56 -5.16 8.07
N SER A 125 4.22 -5.26 9.20
CA SER A 125 4.20 -6.47 10.03
C SER A 125 3.80 -6.10 11.45
N ILE A 126 2.70 -6.69 11.95
CA ILE A 126 2.22 -6.40 13.31
C ILE A 126 2.50 -7.55 14.26
N SER A 127 3.05 -7.20 15.43
CA SER A 127 3.27 -8.10 16.57
C SER A 127 2.34 -7.73 17.71
N THR A 128 1.46 -8.68 18.06
CA THR A 128 0.61 -8.58 19.24
C THR A 128 0.22 -9.98 19.69
N ASP A 129 0.41 -10.26 20.96
CA ASP A 129 -0.06 -11.47 21.64
C ASP A 129 -1.40 -11.24 22.36
N ASP A 130 -1.95 -12.29 22.96
CA ASP A 130 -3.22 -12.22 23.66
C ASP A 130 -3.19 -11.22 24.82
N VAL A 131 -2.10 -11.21 25.59
CA VAL A 131 -1.95 -10.35 26.78
C VAL A 131 -1.92 -8.87 26.38
N ARG A 132 -1.19 -8.54 25.30
CA ARG A 132 -1.10 -7.16 24.78
C ARG A 132 -2.44 -6.72 24.18
N TRP A 133 -3.11 -7.62 23.48
CA TRP A 133 -4.41 -7.35 22.89
C TRP A 133 -5.48 -7.12 23.94
N GLU A 134 -5.56 -7.98 24.97
CA GLU A 134 -6.48 -7.80 26.09
C GLU A 134 -6.21 -6.52 26.86
N ARG A 135 -4.95 -6.16 27.07
CA ARG A 135 -4.56 -4.89 27.69
C ARG A 135 -5.04 -3.69 26.84
N PHE A 136 -4.88 -3.76 25.54
CA PHE A 136 -5.38 -2.73 24.63
C PHE A 136 -6.92 -2.61 24.72
N LEU A 137 -7.64 -3.72 24.68
CA LEU A 137 -9.10 -3.71 24.78
C LEU A 137 -9.60 -3.17 26.14
N ALA A 138 -8.88 -3.44 27.22
CA ALA A 138 -9.21 -2.96 28.55
C ALA A 138 -8.81 -1.50 28.81
N SER A 139 -8.00 -0.88 27.94
CA SER A 139 -7.55 0.50 28.08
C SER A 139 -8.66 1.51 27.78
N ASP A 140 -8.72 2.62 28.55
CA ASP A 140 -9.60 3.74 28.21
C ASP A 140 -9.17 4.33 26.84
N PRO A 141 -10.06 4.46 25.87
CA PRO A 141 -9.75 5.09 24.59
C PRO A 141 -9.15 6.50 24.70
N ARG A 142 -9.44 7.22 25.78
CA ARG A 142 -8.90 8.56 26.04
C ARG A 142 -7.47 8.58 26.53
N GLU A 143 -6.98 7.45 27.04
CA GLU A 143 -5.61 7.29 27.52
C GLU A 143 -4.71 6.61 26.51
N ARG A 144 -5.25 6.24 25.35
CA ARG A 144 -4.50 5.58 24.30
C ARG A 144 -3.46 6.52 23.69
N ARG A 145 -2.29 5.99 23.46
CA ARG A 145 -1.19 6.70 22.83
C ARG A 145 -0.54 5.84 21.75
N ILE A 146 -0.31 6.46 20.59
CA ILE A 146 0.44 5.88 19.48
C ILE A 146 1.83 6.49 19.48
N ASP A 147 2.83 5.67 19.71
CA ASP A 147 4.23 6.09 19.66
C ASP A 147 4.81 5.76 18.28
N VAL A 148 5.32 6.74 17.58
CA VAL A 148 6.01 6.57 16.30
C VAL A 148 7.50 6.68 16.53
N TRP A 149 8.25 5.60 16.37
CA TRP A 149 9.69 5.67 16.34
C TRP A 149 10.13 6.25 15.00
N TRP A 150 10.55 7.49 15.05
CA TRP A 150 10.85 8.28 13.88
C TRP A 150 12.25 8.04 13.33
N GLU A 151 12.32 7.87 12.04
CA GLU A 151 13.51 7.92 11.22
C GLU A 151 13.20 8.73 9.96
N ASP A 152 14.08 9.66 9.56
CA ASP A 152 13.83 10.50 8.38
C ASP A 152 14.04 9.71 7.07
N ASN A 153 13.12 8.82 6.79
CA ASN A 153 13.01 8.06 5.56
C ASN A 153 11.55 7.75 5.22
N ASP A 154 11.30 7.17 4.06
CA ASP A 154 9.95 6.84 3.61
C ASP A 154 9.21 5.87 4.56
N SER A 155 9.92 4.95 5.21
CA SER A 155 9.30 4.02 6.17
C SER A 155 8.88 4.74 7.46
N GLY A 156 9.65 5.70 7.95
CA GLY A 156 9.27 6.57 9.07
C GLY A 156 8.09 7.47 8.72
N ARG A 157 8.08 8.04 7.52
CA ARG A 157 6.95 8.84 7.01
C ARG A 157 5.68 7.99 6.87
N LEU A 158 5.80 6.76 6.38
CA LEU A 158 4.68 5.83 6.30
C LEU A 158 4.13 5.46 7.69
N ALA A 159 5.00 5.24 8.67
CA ALA A 159 4.59 4.98 10.05
C ALA A 159 3.86 6.17 10.67
N LEU A 160 4.34 7.41 10.45
CA LEU A 160 3.67 8.63 10.92
C LEU A 160 2.29 8.81 10.25
N LEU A 161 2.22 8.60 8.93
CA LEU A 161 0.95 8.64 8.19
C LEU A 161 -0.03 7.58 8.74
N ALA A 162 0.44 6.38 9.02
CA ALA A 162 -0.39 5.31 9.60
C ALA A 162 -0.89 5.70 11.00
N ALA A 163 -0.06 6.33 11.84
CA ALA A 163 -0.48 6.85 13.13
C ALA A 163 -1.63 7.86 12.99
N TYR A 164 -1.49 8.80 12.06
CA TYR A 164 -2.53 9.78 11.76
C TYR A 164 -3.82 9.10 11.26
N LEU A 165 -3.72 8.12 10.36
CA LEU A 165 -4.88 7.38 9.85
C LEU A 165 -5.58 6.60 10.98
N CYS A 166 -4.83 6.01 11.91
CA CYS A 166 -5.41 5.36 13.09
C CYS A 166 -6.30 6.32 13.89
N THR A 167 -5.91 7.58 14.09
CA THR A 167 -6.72 8.54 14.86
C THR A 167 -8.05 8.89 14.20
N ARG A 168 -8.27 8.51 12.94
CA ARG A 168 -9.56 8.66 12.24
C ARG A 168 -10.52 7.51 12.52
N ASP A 169 -10.05 6.40 13.09
CA ASP A 169 -10.88 5.32 13.56
C ASP A 169 -11.48 5.64 14.93
N GLU A 170 -12.69 5.16 15.18
CA GLU A 170 -13.44 5.45 16.40
C GLU A 170 -12.74 4.99 17.67
N GLN A 171 -12.01 3.89 17.60
CA GLN A 171 -11.24 3.35 18.72
C GLN A 171 -10.02 4.20 19.09
N TRP A 172 -9.51 5.00 18.14
CA TRP A 172 -8.30 5.81 18.30
C TRP A 172 -8.55 7.32 18.23
N ARG A 173 -9.81 7.76 18.10
CA ARG A 173 -10.18 9.18 17.92
C ARG A 173 -9.61 10.11 18.99
N HIS A 174 -9.43 9.62 20.19
CA HIS A 174 -8.92 10.38 21.33
C HIS A 174 -7.45 10.08 21.64
N ALA A 175 -6.83 9.20 20.87
CA ALA A 175 -5.43 8.86 21.08
C ALA A 175 -4.51 10.03 20.75
N THR A 176 -3.46 10.18 21.54
CA THR A 176 -2.39 11.10 21.26
C THR A 176 -1.30 10.41 20.42
N ILE A 177 -0.74 11.15 19.47
CA ILE A 177 0.44 10.68 18.73
C ILE A 177 1.68 11.27 19.41
N ARG A 178 2.72 10.43 19.58
CA ARG A 178 4.01 10.88 20.07
C ARG A 178 5.12 10.38 19.15
N MET A 179 5.89 11.29 18.62
CA MET A 179 7.06 11.01 17.79
C MET A 179 8.29 10.83 18.67
N LEU A 180 8.91 9.65 18.62
CA LEU A 180 10.18 9.37 19.31
C LEU A 180 11.32 9.41 18.30
N THR A 181 12.34 10.20 18.59
CA THR A 181 13.56 10.23 17.78
C THR A 181 14.79 10.09 18.66
N LEU A 182 15.87 9.62 18.08
CA LEU A 182 17.16 9.61 18.71
C LEU A 182 17.82 10.98 18.59
N ALA A 183 18.51 11.42 19.63
CA ALA A 183 19.29 12.66 19.57
C ALA A 183 20.39 12.52 18.50
N ASN A 184 20.31 13.34 17.45
CA ASN A 184 21.37 13.48 16.45
C ASN A 184 22.03 14.84 16.59
N GLY A 185 22.83 15.01 17.67
CA GLY A 185 23.43 16.28 18.05
C GLY A 185 22.64 17.00 19.16
N ASP A 186 22.30 18.29 18.95
CA ASP A 186 21.55 19.08 19.92
C ASP A 186 20.07 18.67 19.92
N PRO A 187 19.53 18.20 21.06
CA PRO A 187 18.12 17.80 21.16
C PRO A 187 17.12 18.94 20.85
N VAL A 188 17.52 20.20 21.07
CA VAL A 188 16.65 21.35 20.80
C VAL A 188 16.50 21.55 19.30
N VAL A 189 17.60 21.47 18.56
CA VAL A 189 17.60 21.55 17.09
C VAL A 189 16.79 20.42 16.49
N THR A 190 17.05 19.19 16.92
CA THR A 190 16.30 18.01 16.47
C THR A 190 14.79 18.15 16.71
N LYS A 191 14.39 18.69 17.86
CA LYS A 191 12.98 18.93 18.17
C LYS A 191 12.35 19.97 17.24
N ALA A 192 13.07 21.05 16.93
CA ALA A 192 12.58 22.11 16.03
C ALA A 192 12.38 21.56 14.59
N GLU A 193 13.37 20.84 14.07
CA GLU A 193 13.27 20.20 12.74
C GLU A 193 12.07 19.24 12.62
N LEU A 194 11.81 18.47 13.68
CA LEU A 194 10.65 17.58 13.70
C LEU A 194 9.33 18.32 13.83
N GLN A 195 9.31 19.45 14.53
CA GLN A 195 8.11 20.27 14.62
C GLN A 195 7.76 20.85 13.24
N ASP A 196 8.75 21.30 12.47
CA ASP A 196 8.54 21.77 11.10
C ASP A 196 7.91 20.68 10.21
N ILE A 197 8.37 19.43 10.32
CA ILE A 197 7.79 18.28 9.60
C ILE A 197 6.34 18.03 10.02
N LEU A 198 6.03 18.09 11.32
CA LEU A 198 4.68 17.90 11.82
C LEU A 198 3.72 19.02 11.39
N ASP A 199 4.21 20.25 11.40
CA ASP A 199 3.45 21.44 10.98
C ASP A 199 3.15 21.38 9.47
N GLU A 200 4.12 20.98 8.64
CA GLU A 200 3.96 20.76 7.20
C GLU A 200 2.97 19.63 6.92
N ALA A 201 3.09 18.51 7.64
CA ALA A 201 2.17 17.38 7.54
C ALA A 201 0.78 17.66 8.15
N ARG A 202 0.62 18.75 8.93
CA ARG A 202 -0.60 19.06 9.70
C ARG A 202 -1.01 17.94 10.66
N ILE A 203 -0.02 17.28 11.25
CA ILE A 203 -0.22 16.21 12.23
C ILE A 203 0.10 16.76 13.61
N ASP A 204 -0.87 16.71 14.52
CA ASP A 204 -0.67 17.07 15.91
C ASP A 204 -0.02 15.89 16.64
N ALA A 205 1.22 16.07 17.12
CA ALA A 205 1.96 15.06 17.83
C ALA A 205 2.98 15.65 18.82
N ASP A 206 3.14 14.98 19.94
CA ASP A 206 4.20 15.28 20.90
C ASP A 206 5.56 14.76 20.39
N ILE A 207 6.64 15.51 20.66
CA ILE A 207 7.99 15.09 20.28
C ILE A 207 8.78 14.69 21.53
N LYS A 208 9.32 13.47 21.53
CA LYS A 208 10.23 12.97 22.56
C LYS A 208 11.57 12.60 21.96
N VAL A 209 12.60 13.34 22.34
CA VAL A 209 13.99 13.05 21.97
C VAL A 209 14.59 12.08 23.00
N VAL A 210 15.07 10.94 22.55
CA VAL A 210 15.76 9.94 23.37
C VAL A 210 17.25 10.17 23.30
N ALA A 211 17.83 10.59 24.42
CA ALA A 211 19.23 11.02 24.49
C ALA A 211 20.24 9.87 24.32
N VAL A 212 19.88 8.64 24.71
CA VAL A 212 20.78 7.50 24.64
C VAL A 212 20.24 6.52 23.60
N PRO A 213 20.98 6.27 22.51
CA PRO A 213 20.51 5.42 21.41
C PRO A 213 20.70 3.92 21.75
N THR A 214 19.90 3.41 22.66
CA THR A 214 19.89 1.98 23.05
C THR A 214 18.49 1.41 23.02
N HIS A 215 18.37 0.11 22.71
CA HIS A 215 17.10 -0.60 22.73
C HIS A 215 16.37 -0.48 24.07
N ASP A 216 17.12 -0.59 25.20
CA ASP A 216 16.54 -0.43 26.54
C ASP A 216 15.97 0.95 26.79
N ALA A 217 16.56 2.00 26.22
CA ALA A 217 16.03 3.36 26.33
C ALA A 217 14.74 3.52 25.52
N ILE A 218 14.69 2.95 24.32
CA ILE A 218 13.48 2.94 23.48
C ILE A 218 12.38 2.13 24.14
N ILE A 219 12.67 0.90 24.60
CA ILE A 219 11.69 0.03 25.28
C ILE A 219 11.07 0.76 26.49
N ARG A 220 11.91 1.39 27.33
CA ARG A 220 11.40 2.19 28.45
C ARG A 220 10.60 3.40 28.02
N ALA A 221 11.00 4.05 26.91
CA ALA A 221 10.31 5.23 26.42
C ALA A 221 8.89 4.92 25.93
N VAL A 222 8.67 3.71 25.35
CA VAL A 222 7.37 3.28 24.78
C VAL A 222 6.55 2.38 25.70
N ALA A 223 7.02 2.09 26.92
CA ALA A 223 6.41 1.10 27.81
C ALA A 223 4.91 1.31 28.06
N ASP A 224 4.46 2.58 28.08
CA ASP A 224 3.07 2.97 28.31
C ASP A 224 2.31 3.25 26.99
N ALA A 225 2.88 2.95 25.84
CA ALA A 225 2.20 3.11 24.57
C ALA A 225 1.11 2.03 24.38
N SER A 226 0.01 2.38 23.77
CA SER A 226 -1.00 1.42 23.34
C SER A 226 -0.63 0.74 22.03
N LEU A 227 0.08 1.49 21.17
CA LEU A 227 0.59 1.01 19.88
C LEU A 227 1.92 1.70 19.58
N VAL A 228 2.88 0.93 19.09
CA VAL A 228 4.16 1.45 18.60
C VAL A 228 4.22 1.23 17.10
N LEU A 229 4.56 2.26 16.33
CA LEU A 229 4.81 2.19 14.90
C LEU A 229 6.29 2.49 14.65
N ALA A 230 6.98 1.60 13.99
CA ALA A 230 8.42 1.73 13.78
C ALA A 230 8.81 1.42 12.33
N PRO A 231 9.78 2.12 11.75
CA PRO A 231 10.37 1.70 10.49
C PRO A 231 11.13 0.40 10.65
N MET A 232 11.16 -0.42 9.59
CA MET A 232 11.97 -1.64 9.53
C MET A 232 12.83 -1.65 8.27
N HIS A 233 14.04 -2.17 8.39
CA HIS A 233 14.96 -2.32 7.28
C HIS A 233 15.13 -3.79 6.91
N LEU A 234 14.97 -4.10 5.62
CA LEU A 234 15.08 -5.46 5.11
C LEU A 234 16.53 -5.77 4.74
N ARG A 235 17.21 -6.53 5.57
CA ARG A 235 18.54 -7.08 5.29
C ARG A 235 18.42 -8.42 4.57
N ARG A 236 19.55 -9.03 4.19
CA ARG A 236 19.57 -10.24 3.36
C ARG A 236 18.80 -11.42 3.98
N SER A 237 18.94 -11.62 5.29
CA SER A 237 18.37 -12.76 6.04
C SER A 237 17.60 -12.36 7.28
N THR A 238 17.47 -11.07 7.58
CA THR A 238 16.81 -10.56 8.78
C THR A 238 16.12 -9.23 8.53
N ILE A 239 15.22 -8.87 9.42
CA ILE A 239 14.60 -7.56 9.51
C ILE A 239 15.23 -6.85 10.70
N VAL A 240 15.75 -5.65 10.47
CA VAL A 240 16.40 -4.87 11.53
C VAL A 240 15.64 -3.59 11.82
N ASP A 241 15.76 -3.12 13.06
CA ASP A 241 15.23 -1.86 13.54
C ASP A 241 16.16 -0.68 13.21
N PRO A 242 15.79 0.57 13.51
CA PRO A 242 16.62 1.75 13.28
C PRO A 242 17.97 1.78 14.00
N LEU A 243 18.20 0.91 14.98
CA LEU A 243 19.48 0.75 15.67
C LEU A 243 20.27 -0.47 15.15
N ASP A 244 19.90 -1.04 14.00
CA ASP A 244 20.48 -2.24 13.41
C ASP A 244 20.36 -3.50 14.27
N GLY A 245 19.47 -3.52 15.28
CA GLY A 245 19.13 -4.70 16.06
C GLY A 245 18.11 -5.61 15.36
N ASP A 246 17.99 -6.84 15.83
CA ASP A 246 16.96 -7.76 15.31
C ASP A 246 15.56 -7.28 15.71
N MET A 247 14.75 -6.95 14.71
CA MET A 247 13.40 -6.43 14.91
C MET A 247 12.45 -7.47 15.51
N ILE A 248 12.70 -8.78 15.27
CA ILE A 248 11.90 -9.86 15.84
C ILE A 248 12.11 -9.93 17.35
N ASP A 249 13.36 -9.88 17.79
CA ASP A 249 13.71 -9.89 19.22
C ASP A 249 13.22 -8.62 19.94
N LEU A 250 13.27 -7.49 19.26
CA LEU A 250 12.82 -6.22 19.81
C LEU A 250 11.30 -6.19 19.97
N ALA A 251 10.56 -6.65 18.96
CA ALA A 251 9.10 -6.70 18.99
C ALA A 251 8.56 -7.56 20.15
N ALA A 252 9.26 -8.61 20.55
CA ALA A 252 8.89 -9.43 21.68
C ALA A 252 8.94 -8.68 23.05
N LYS A 253 9.67 -7.57 23.13
CA LYS A 253 9.89 -6.77 24.36
C LYS A 253 9.06 -5.48 24.40
N MET A 254 8.44 -5.12 23.29
CA MET A 254 7.66 -3.88 23.15
C MET A 254 6.16 -4.12 23.42
N PRO A 255 5.36 -3.08 23.65
CA PRO A 255 3.89 -3.15 23.53
C PRO A 255 3.46 -3.65 22.15
N MET A 256 2.15 -3.59 21.82
CA MET A 256 1.71 -3.87 20.46
C MET A 256 2.50 -3.02 19.47
N ILE A 257 3.21 -3.66 18.54
CA ILE A 257 4.08 -2.95 17.60
C ILE A 257 3.78 -3.35 16.16
N ALA A 258 3.76 -2.36 15.27
CA ALA A 258 3.73 -2.57 13.84
C ALA A 258 5.00 -1.98 13.20
N ALA A 259 5.68 -2.79 12.40
CA ALA A 259 6.90 -2.43 11.69
C ALA A 259 6.58 -2.14 10.21
N PHE A 260 7.11 -1.04 9.68
CA PHE A 260 6.79 -0.48 8.38
C PHE A 260 7.99 -0.47 7.45
N HIS A 261 7.80 -0.94 6.23
CA HIS A 261 8.73 -0.78 5.12
C HIS A 261 8.00 -0.15 3.94
N ALA A 262 8.40 1.05 3.55
CA ALA A 262 7.81 1.74 2.42
C ALA A 262 8.33 1.15 1.09
N GLY A 263 7.41 0.82 0.19
CA GLY A 263 7.74 0.32 -1.16
C GLY A 263 7.91 1.44 -2.18
N SER A 264 7.49 2.67 -1.84
CA SER A 264 7.57 3.85 -2.69
C SER A 264 7.78 5.10 -1.83
N PRO A 265 8.24 6.22 -2.40
CA PRO A 265 8.35 7.48 -1.68
C PRO A 265 7.03 7.91 -1.03
N ILE A 266 7.11 8.38 0.20
CA ILE A 266 5.97 8.89 0.98
C ILE A 266 6.13 10.39 1.17
N VAL A 267 5.16 11.13 0.65
CA VAL A 267 5.08 12.58 0.80
C VAL A 267 4.07 12.89 1.90
N LEU A 268 4.51 13.63 2.92
CA LEU A 268 3.67 14.06 4.04
C LEU A 268 3.06 15.46 3.80
N ASP A 269 3.53 16.17 2.78
CA ASP A 269 2.97 17.46 2.39
C ASP A 269 1.49 17.26 1.99
N THR A 270 0.63 17.81 2.79
CA THR A 270 -0.83 17.67 2.70
C THR A 270 -1.49 18.97 2.28
N ASP A 271 -0.82 19.84 1.52
CA ASP A 271 -1.55 20.92 0.87
C ASP A 271 -2.53 20.31 -0.16
N PRO A 272 -3.84 20.24 0.15
CA PRO A 272 -4.81 19.66 -0.76
C PRO A 272 -4.84 20.40 -2.10
N SER A 273 -4.43 21.70 -2.10
CA SER A 273 -4.38 22.51 -3.32
C SER A 273 -3.20 22.10 -4.20
N ILE A 274 -2.05 21.74 -3.64
CA ILE A 274 -0.90 21.24 -4.40
C ILE A 274 -1.21 19.85 -4.96
N GLY A 275 -1.73 18.92 -4.16
CA GLY A 275 -2.12 17.59 -4.62
C GLY A 275 -3.19 17.63 -5.70
N PHE A 276 -4.16 18.54 -5.58
CA PHE A 276 -5.18 18.76 -6.59
C PHE A 276 -4.62 19.42 -7.85
N ALA A 277 -3.74 20.43 -7.70
CA ALA A 277 -3.07 21.08 -8.83
C ALA A 277 -2.16 20.10 -9.60
N ALA A 278 -1.45 19.22 -8.91
CA ALA A 278 -0.67 18.15 -9.55
C ALA A 278 -1.55 17.16 -10.31
N GLN A 279 -2.66 16.71 -9.72
CA GLN A 279 -3.62 15.83 -10.40
C GLN A 279 -4.25 16.50 -11.63
N LEU A 280 -4.54 17.80 -11.55
CA LEU A 280 -5.07 18.57 -12.67
C LEU A 280 -4.02 18.71 -13.78
N ALA A 281 -2.78 19.05 -13.43
CA ALA A 281 -1.68 19.16 -14.38
C ALA A 281 -1.38 17.82 -15.07
N ASP A 282 -1.41 16.70 -14.34
CA ASP A 282 -1.25 15.36 -14.89
C ASP A 282 -2.40 15.00 -15.86
N ALA A 283 -3.64 15.38 -15.51
CA ALA A 283 -4.79 15.18 -16.38
C ALA A 283 -4.72 16.04 -17.65
N GLU A 284 -4.33 17.31 -17.55
CA GLU A 284 -4.11 18.22 -18.69
C GLU A 284 -3.01 17.70 -19.61
N HIS A 285 -1.87 17.25 -19.07
CA HIS A 285 -0.79 16.65 -19.85
C HIS A 285 -1.26 15.39 -20.58
N ALA A 286 -2.04 14.52 -19.93
CA ALA A 286 -2.59 13.32 -20.55
C ALA A 286 -3.57 13.67 -21.69
N VAL A 287 -4.35 14.75 -21.57
CA VAL A 287 -5.23 15.26 -22.63
C VAL A 287 -4.39 15.76 -23.82
N ASP A 288 -3.34 16.52 -23.57
CA ASP A 288 -2.48 17.06 -24.63
C ASP A 288 -1.73 15.96 -25.37
N GLU A 289 -1.16 14.98 -24.66
CA GLU A 289 -0.58 13.77 -25.30
C GLU A 289 -1.60 13.02 -26.17
N ALA A 290 -2.84 12.89 -25.69
CA ALA A 290 -3.88 12.20 -26.44
C ALA A 290 -4.27 12.99 -27.70
N LYS A 291 -4.35 14.34 -27.63
CA LYS A 291 -4.56 15.20 -28.77
C LYS A 291 -3.45 15.09 -29.81
N GLU A 292 -2.19 15.12 -29.39
CA GLU A 292 -1.05 14.91 -30.29
C GLU A 292 -1.11 13.54 -31.00
N ARG A 293 -1.52 12.48 -30.27
CA ARG A 293 -1.69 11.15 -30.89
C ARG A 293 -2.80 11.13 -31.91
N ILE A 294 -3.92 11.82 -31.66
CA ILE A 294 -5.00 11.94 -32.63
C ILE A 294 -4.51 12.66 -33.88
N THR A 295 -3.85 13.83 -33.75
CA THR A 295 -3.33 14.61 -34.89
C THR A 295 -2.35 13.78 -35.72
N LYS A 296 -1.44 13.02 -35.08
CA LYS A 296 -0.52 12.11 -35.79
C LYS A 296 -1.26 10.98 -36.53
N LEU A 297 -2.33 10.44 -35.94
CA LEU A 297 -3.16 9.41 -36.58
C LEU A 297 -3.97 9.97 -37.74
N GLU A 298 -4.50 11.19 -37.64
CA GLU A 298 -5.23 11.89 -38.71
C GLU A 298 -4.32 12.20 -39.90
N ALA A 299 -3.10 12.73 -39.63
CA ALA A 299 -2.11 12.95 -40.67
C ALA A 299 -1.68 11.64 -41.37
N HIS A 300 -1.55 10.54 -40.62
CA HIS A 300 -1.25 9.24 -41.21
C HIS A 300 -2.42 8.68 -42.03
N LEU A 301 -3.66 8.94 -41.62
CA LEU A 301 -4.85 8.56 -42.34
C LEU A 301 -4.95 9.32 -43.67
N GLU A 302 -4.69 10.64 -43.65
CA GLU A 302 -4.68 11.49 -44.86
C GLU A 302 -3.60 11.03 -45.84
N GLY A 303 -2.38 10.71 -45.33
CA GLY A 303 -1.28 10.15 -46.14
C GLY A 303 -1.66 8.78 -46.74
N SER A 304 -2.33 7.93 -46.00
CA SER A 304 -2.79 6.61 -46.44
C SER A 304 -3.92 6.71 -47.48
N HIS A 305 -4.79 7.71 -47.35
CA HIS A 305 -5.81 7.98 -48.41
C HIS A 305 -5.19 8.48 -49.71
N ALA A 306 -4.18 9.37 -49.63
CA ALA A 306 -3.44 9.82 -50.78
C ALA A 306 -2.68 8.70 -51.50
N GLU A 307 -2.08 7.77 -50.75
CA GLU A 307 -1.46 6.54 -51.27
C GLU A 307 -2.50 5.61 -51.91
N SER A 308 -3.69 5.48 -51.32
CA SER A 308 -4.80 4.67 -51.86
C SER A 308 -5.34 5.24 -53.17
N GLU A 309 -5.51 6.58 -53.26
CA GLU A 309 -5.90 7.24 -54.51
C GLU A 309 -4.83 7.09 -55.58
N SER A 310 -3.56 7.23 -55.22
CA SER A 310 -2.45 7.03 -56.19
C SER A 310 -2.35 5.58 -56.67
N LEU A 311 -2.57 4.60 -55.79
CA LEU A 311 -2.55 3.18 -56.12
C LEU A 311 -3.82 2.73 -56.89
N ALA A 312 -4.97 3.37 -56.66
CA ALA A 312 -6.21 3.09 -57.41
C ALA A 312 -6.12 3.55 -58.89
N ILE A 313 -5.25 4.50 -59.18
CA ILE A 313 -4.99 4.97 -60.57
C ILE A 313 -4.07 3.97 -61.31
N ASP A 314 -3.19 3.25 -60.59
CA ASP A 314 -2.23 2.29 -61.16
C ASP A 314 -2.60 0.82 -60.99
N ALA A 315 -3.64 0.47 -60.25
CA ALA A 315 -3.84 -0.90 -59.78
C ALA A 315 -4.71 -1.77 -60.66
N THR A 316 -4.09 -2.71 -61.31
CA THR A 316 -4.69 -3.95 -61.83
C THR A 316 -4.62 -5.11 -60.77
N ASP A 317 -4.23 -4.82 -59.53
CA ASP A 317 -3.94 -5.89 -58.56
C ASP A 317 -4.88 -5.80 -57.32
N ALA A 318 -5.93 -6.63 -57.33
CA ALA A 318 -6.93 -6.72 -56.26
C ALA A 318 -6.36 -7.05 -54.85
N ALA A 319 -5.19 -7.68 -54.79
CA ALA A 319 -4.52 -8.00 -53.53
C ALA A 319 -3.92 -6.75 -52.86
N ALA A 320 -3.39 -5.81 -53.64
CA ALA A 320 -2.87 -4.54 -53.11
C ALA A 320 -3.98 -3.66 -52.51
N ILE A 321 -5.17 -3.64 -53.15
CA ILE A 321 -6.34 -2.92 -52.65
C ILE A 321 -6.82 -3.50 -51.32
N ALA A 322 -6.88 -4.83 -51.18
CA ALA A 322 -7.28 -5.48 -49.95
C ALA A 322 -6.31 -5.21 -48.77
N ASP A 323 -5.00 -5.14 -49.01
CA ASP A 323 -4.00 -4.78 -47.97
C ASP A 323 -4.17 -3.33 -47.49
N ILE A 324 -4.45 -2.39 -48.43
CA ILE A 324 -4.70 -0.99 -48.09
C ILE A 324 -5.98 -0.84 -47.27
N GLU A 325 -7.06 -1.51 -47.67
CA GLU A 325 -8.33 -1.51 -46.90
C GLU A 325 -8.14 -2.05 -45.49
N GLU A 326 -7.40 -3.13 -45.30
CA GLU A 326 -7.11 -3.67 -43.99
C GLU A 326 -6.24 -2.73 -43.11
N ARG A 327 -5.29 -2.00 -43.73
CA ARG A 327 -4.49 -1.00 -43.07
C ARG A 327 -5.32 0.22 -42.67
N LEU A 328 -6.22 0.69 -43.49
CA LEU A 328 -7.17 1.78 -43.23
C LEU A 328 -8.09 1.41 -42.06
N GLU A 329 -8.64 0.22 -42.04
CA GLU A 329 -9.49 -0.23 -40.94
C GLU A 329 -8.73 -0.31 -39.63
N ARG A 330 -7.44 -0.74 -39.64
CA ARG A 330 -6.60 -0.74 -38.45
C ARG A 330 -6.34 0.67 -37.91
N ILE A 331 -6.07 1.63 -38.78
CA ILE A 331 -5.88 3.05 -38.46
C ILE A 331 -7.17 3.63 -37.89
N HIS A 332 -8.30 3.37 -38.54
CA HIS A 332 -9.61 3.85 -38.08
C HIS A 332 -9.96 3.33 -36.65
N ARG A 333 -9.73 2.07 -36.40
CA ARG A 333 -9.92 1.47 -35.04
C ARG A 333 -8.99 2.11 -33.99
N ARG A 334 -7.73 2.42 -34.33
CA ARG A 334 -6.80 3.14 -33.45
C ARG A 334 -7.26 4.56 -33.16
N ASN A 335 -7.73 5.30 -34.18
CA ASN A 335 -8.26 6.66 -34.03
C ASN A 335 -9.48 6.66 -33.08
N LEU A 336 -10.45 5.76 -33.29
CA LEU A 336 -11.61 5.65 -32.40
C LEU A 336 -11.21 5.36 -30.95
N SER A 337 -10.24 4.50 -30.74
CA SER A 337 -9.75 4.19 -29.38
C SER A 337 -9.01 5.38 -28.74
N ALA A 338 -8.28 6.18 -29.54
CA ALA A 338 -7.61 7.38 -29.07
C ALA A 338 -8.62 8.48 -28.68
N ARG A 339 -9.65 8.72 -29.52
CA ARG A 339 -10.74 9.66 -29.20
C ARG A 339 -11.48 9.29 -27.92
N ALA A 340 -11.79 8.01 -27.72
CA ALA A 340 -12.43 7.53 -26.51
C ALA A 340 -11.56 7.70 -25.26
N ARG A 341 -10.22 7.73 -25.39
CA ARG A 341 -9.30 8.06 -24.29
C ARG A 341 -9.31 9.55 -23.97
N VAL A 342 -9.29 10.42 -24.99
CA VAL A 342 -9.39 11.88 -24.81
C VAL A 342 -10.68 12.23 -24.09
N GLU A 343 -11.82 11.70 -24.54
CA GLU A 343 -13.13 11.95 -23.91
C GLU A 343 -13.14 11.54 -22.43
N ARG A 344 -12.48 10.43 -22.09
CA ARG A 344 -12.36 10.00 -20.69
C ARG A 344 -11.47 10.94 -19.86
N THR A 345 -10.30 11.30 -20.37
CA THR A 345 -9.40 12.23 -19.65
C THR A 345 -10.00 13.64 -19.54
N GLU A 346 -10.72 14.12 -20.54
CA GLU A 346 -11.45 15.38 -20.45
C GLU A 346 -12.61 15.33 -19.44
N ALA A 347 -13.29 14.19 -19.31
CA ALA A 347 -14.32 14.00 -18.30
C ALA A 347 -13.71 13.95 -16.89
N GLU A 348 -12.59 13.26 -16.71
CA GLU A 348 -11.84 13.21 -15.45
C GLU A 348 -11.34 14.62 -15.06
N ALA A 349 -10.77 15.39 -16.01
CA ALA A 349 -10.32 16.76 -15.77
C ALA A 349 -11.49 17.71 -15.38
N ARG A 350 -12.65 17.57 -16.05
CA ARG A 350 -13.85 18.34 -15.69
C ARG A 350 -14.39 17.98 -14.29
N ASP A 351 -14.37 16.71 -13.93
CA ASP A 351 -14.80 16.26 -12.60
C ASP A 351 -13.85 16.78 -11.50
N LEU A 352 -12.55 16.82 -11.78
CA LEU A 352 -11.56 17.40 -10.89
C LEU A 352 -11.76 18.92 -10.70
N LEU A 353 -12.02 19.65 -11.78
CA LEU A 353 -12.34 21.09 -11.74
C LEU A 353 -13.64 21.40 -10.99
N ALA A 354 -14.64 20.51 -11.05
CA ALA A 354 -15.90 20.70 -10.35
C ALA A 354 -15.79 20.44 -8.82
N ARG A 355 -14.70 19.86 -8.37
CA ARG A 355 -14.41 19.62 -6.94
C ARG A 355 -13.64 20.78 -6.28
N GLN A 356 -13.16 21.77 -7.05
CA GLN A 356 -12.65 23.06 -6.56
C GLN A 356 -13.81 24.02 -6.21
#